data_9482a21621c5d89e3f5e8a45a7c97b5f
#
_entry.id   9482a21621c5d89e3f5e8a45a7c97b5f
#
_cell.length_a   1.000
_cell.length_b   1.000
_cell.length_c   1.000
_cell.angle_alpha   90.00
_cell.angle_beta   90.00
_cell.angle_gamma   90.00
#
_symmetry.space_group_name_H-M   'P 1'
#
loop_
_entity.id
_entity.type
_entity.pdbx_description
1 polymer ?
#
loop_
_entity_poly.entity_id
_entity_poly.type
_entity_poly.pdbx_seq_one_letter_code
_entity_poly.pdbx_strand_id
1 'polypeptide(L)' 'MSKAVKCPVCGQTELVDDGDVCDVCKWFHDRYQEEFPDEEDCENHMSLNQSREAWKNGQKVE' A
#
# COMPACT_ATOMS: atom_id res chain seq x y z
N MET A 1 -13.40 -14.27 9.58
CA MET A 1 -12.70 -13.29 10.39
C MET A 1 -11.64 -12.59 9.57
N SER A 2 -11.63 -11.28 9.68
CA SER A 2 -10.64 -10.48 8.98
C SER A 2 -9.29 -10.62 9.66
N LYS A 3 -8.25 -10.71 8.88
CA LYS A 3 -6.88 -10.69 9.38
C LYS A 3 -6.26 -9.35 9.09
N ALA A 4 -5.83 -8.66 10.13
CA ALA A 4 -5.06 -7.45 9.94
C ALA A 4 -3.68 -7.80 9.40
N VAL A 5 -3.23 -7.04 8.42
CA VAL A 5 -1.88 -7.20 7.86
C VAL A 5 -1.17 -5.87 7.98
N LYS A 6 0.13 -5.91 8.19
CA LYS A 6 0.90 -4.68 8.25
C LYS A 6 0.91 -4.03 6.88
N CYS A 7 0.84 -2.69 6.88
CA CYS A 7 0.90 -1.94 5.64
C CYS A 7 2.16 -2.36 4.86
N PRO A 8 2.00 -2.81 3.62
CA PRO A 8 3.16 -3.31 2.87
C PRO A 8 4.13 -2.23 2.43
N VAL A 9 3.76 -0.96 2.59
CA VAL A 9 4.62 0.16 2.20
C VAL A 9 5.43 0.64 3.39
N CYS A 10 4.78 1.11 4.44
CA CYS A 10 5.48 1.70 5.59
C CYS A 10 5.60 0.77 6.80
N GLY A 11 4.72 -0.20 6.92
CA GLY A 11 4.73 -1.13 8.05
C GLY A 11 4.35 -0.49 9.38
N GLN A 12 3.81 0.72 9.36
CA GLN A 12 3.50 1.46 10.58
C GLN A 12 2.06 1.22 11.08
N THR A 13 1.18 0.79 10.19
CA THR A 13 -0.22 0.57 10.52
C THR A 13 -0.64 -0.82 10.10
N GLU A 14 -1.84 -1.20 10.52
CA GLU A 14 -2.44 -2.47 10.10
C GLU A 14 -3.66 -2.19 9.25
N LEU A 15 -3.78 -2.94 8.17
CA LEU A 15 -4.90 -2.84 7.23
C LEU A 15 -5.71 -4.11 7.36
N VAL A 16 -7.02 -3.99 7.43
CA VAL A 16 -7.91 -5.11 7.71
C VAL A 16 -8.70 -5.52 6.46
N ASP A 17 -9.41 -4.58 5.89
CA ASP A 17 -10.29 -4.86 4.76
C ASP A 17 -9.74 -4.30 3.47
N ASP A 18 -10.17 -4.88 2.34
CA ASP A 18 -9.88 -4.29 1.04
C ASP A 18 -10.41 -2.86 1.02
N GLY A 19 -9.56 -1.94 0.59
CA GLY A 19 -9.94 -0.55 0.52
C GLY A 19 -9.57 0.28 1.75
N ASP A 20 -9.03 -0.34 2.80
CA ASP A 20 -8.49 0.43 3.92
C ASP A 20 -7.32 1.27 3.44
N VAL A 21 -7.25 2.50 3.93
CA VAL A 21 -6.17 3.41 3.56
C VAL A 21 -5.26 3.61 4.77
N CYS A 22 -3.97 3.43 4.55
CA CYS A 22 -2.98 3.66 5.61
C CYS A 22 -2.95 5.15 5.98
N ASP A 23 -3.07 5.44 7.27
CA ASP A 23 -3.04 6.82 7.76
C ASP A 23 -1.66 7.45 7.67
N VAL A 24 -0.63 6.63 7.57
CA VAL A 24 0.75 7.11 7.59
C VAL A 24 1.26 7.37 6.18
N CYS A 25 1.20 6.36 5.31
CA CYS A 25 1.75 6.50 3.96
C CYS A 25 0.69 6.69 2.88
N LYS A 26 -0.60 6.54 3.24
CA LYS A 26 -1.72 6.71 2.31
C LYS A 26 -1.86 5.60 1.28
N TRP A 27 -1.24 4.46 1.51
CA TRP A 27 -1.41 3.30 0.64
C TRP A 27 -2.85 2.78 0.77
N PHE A 28 -3.52 2.62 -0.38
CA PHE A 28 -4.82 1.97 -0.45
C PHE A 28 -4.58 0.46 -0.47
N HIS A 29 -5.26 -0.26 0.43
CA HIS A 29 -5.07 -1.70 0.56
C HIS A 29 -5.70 -2.43 -0.64
N ASP A 30 -4.94 -2.55 -1.72
CA ASP A 30 -5.33 -3.23 -2.94
C ASP A 30 -4.60 -4.56 -3.00
N ARG A 31 -5.34 -5.63 -2.74
CA ARG A 31 -4.75 -6.96 -2.67
C ARG A 31 -4.17 -7.40 -4.01
N TYR A 32 -4.74 -6.92 -5.10
CA TYR A 32 -4.21 -7.21 -6.41
C TYR A 32 -2.81 -6.62 -6.58
N GLN A 33 -2.64 -5.35 -6.23
CA GLN A 33 -1.33 -4.71 -6.32
C GLN A 33 -0.33 -5.31 -5.34
N GLU A 34 -0.80 -5.78 -4.20
CA GLU A 34 0.06 -6.42 -3.22
C GLU A 34 0.53 -7.79 -3.70
N GLU A 35 -0.31 -8.49 -4.45
CA GLU A 35 0.06 -9.77 -5.05
C GLU A 35 0.95 -9.58 -6.28
N PHE A 36 0.71 -8.51 -7.02
CA PHE A 36 1.47 -8.16 -8.22
C PHE A 36 2.14 -6.81 -8.00
N PRO A 37 3.26 -6.78 -7.27
CA PRO A 37 3.83 -5.51 -6.79
C PRO A 37 4.39 -4.58 -7.88
N ASP A 38 4.44 -5.02 -9.12
CA ASP A 38 4.86 -4.17 -10.23
C ASP A 38 3.70 -3.56 -11.01
N GLU A 39 2.46 -3.89 -10.64
CA GLU A 39 1.28 -3.37 -11.33
C GLU A 39 1.00 -1.92 -10.92
N GLU A 40 0.81 -1.06 -11.93
CA GLU A 40 0.51 0.36 -11.75
C GLU A 40 -0.93 0.64 -12.14
N ASP A 41 -1.39 1.84 -11.84
CA ASP A 41 -2.69 2.36 -12.27
C ASP A 41 -3.86 1.46 -11.90
N CYS A 42 -3.81 0.90 -10.69
CA CYS A 42 -4.92 0.19 -10.09
C CYS A 42 -5.60 1.12 -9.10
N GLU A 43 -5.96 0.64 -7.90
CA GLU A 43 -6.53 1.52 -6.88
C GLU A 43 -5.50 2.57 -6.44
N ASN A 44 -4.22 2.20 -6.43
CA ASN A 44 -3.14 3.15 -6.25
C ASN A 44 -2.54 3.43 -7.62
N HIS A 45 -2.19 4.66 -7.88
CA HIS A 45 -1.55 5.05 -9.12
C HIS A 45 -0.17 4.41 -9.26
N MET A 46 0.58 4.39 -8.17
CA MET A 46 1.88 3.73 -8.11
C MET A 46 1.73 2.24 -7.85
N SER A 47 2.66 1.45 -8.37
CA SER A 47 2.77 0.05 -7.98
C SER A 47 3.23 -0.04 -6.53
N LEU A 48 3.12 -1.22 -5.93
CA LEU A 48 3.59 -1.43 -4.57
C LEU A 48 5.08 -1.15 -4.45
N ASN A 49 5.86 -1.63 -5.41
CA ASN A 49 7.31 -1.40 -5.39
C ASN A 49 7.64 0.08 -5.51
N GLN A 50 6.92 0.81 -6.37
CA GLN A 50 7.10 2.25 -6.51
C GLN A 50 6.73 2.97 -5.22
N SER A 51 5.65 2.54 -4.58
CA SER A 51 5.20 3.14 -3.33
C SER A 51 6.21 2.93 -2.21
N ARG A 52 6.78 1.74 -2.13
CA ARG A 52 7.83 1.45 -1.14
C ARG A 52 9.06 2.33 -1.35
N GLU A 53 9.44 2.50 -2.60
CA GLU A 53 10.59 3.34 -2.93
C GLU A 53 10.30 4.80 -2.59
N ALA A 54 9.10 5.28 -2.94
CA ALA A 54 8.69 6.64 -2.62
C ALA A 54 8.70 6.89 -1.11
N TRP A 55 8.15 5.95 -0.35
CA TRP A 55 8.13 6.06 1.11
C TRP A 55 9.54 6.13 1.67
N LYS A 56 10.41 5.25 1.19
CA LYS A 56 11.81 5.20 1.63
C LYS A 56 12.52 6.53 1.37
N ASN A 57 12.18 7.19 0.27
CA ASN A 57 12.80 8.45 -0.13
C ASN A 57 12.08 9.69 0.42
N GLY A 58 11.05 9.50 1.25
CA GLY A 58 10.30 10.59 1.82
C GLY A 58 9.34 11.25 0.85
N GLN A 59 9.00 10.58 -0.23
CA GLN A 59 8.08 11.11 -1.24
C GLN A 59 6.67 10.61 -0.99
N LYS A 60 5.70 11.25 -1.64
CA LYS A 60 4.30 10.84 -1.51
C LYS A 60 4.06 9.49 -2.15
N VAL A 61 3.25 8.68 -1.47
CA VAL A 61 2.72 7.45 -2.02
C VAL A 61 1.36 7.77 -2.64
N GLU A 62 1.19 7.40 -3.87
CA GLU A 62 -0.06 7.64 -4.61
C GLU A 62 -0.51 6.34 -5.27
#